data_1c6d9e6f257d2201cf5dca6b9f1c1b85
#
_entry.id   1c6d9e6f257d2201cf5dca6b9f1c1b85
#
_cell.length_a   1.000
_cell.length_b   1.000
_cell.length_c   1.000
_cell.angle_alpha   90.00
_cell.angle_beta   90.00
_cell.angle_gamma   90.00
#
_symmetry.space_group_name_H-M   'P 1'
#
loop_
_entity.id
_entity.type
_entity.pdbx_description
1 polymer ?
#
loop_
_entity_poly.entity_id
_entity_poly.type
_entity_poly.pdbx_seq_one_letter_code
_entity_poly.pdbx_strand_id
1 'polypeptide(L)'
;MKSKKIISSILTLAMILPMAACTQPKPTETEAEPTAAPATETPQLEGYDLLWSDEFDGQTMDETKWNYEPHEPGWTNNELQEYTTSTDNVFVRDGKLVLKALKTTKDGLDYYTSGKVTGQNKTDFMYGKVVVSAKVPEGQGLWPAIWMMPQDESYYGQWPKCGEIDIMESLGKDTTISYSTIHYGEPHAEQQGTVTMTGADSFSARFHEYSVEWEPGEMRFYTDDVLVLTVNDWFTAEEGQDDKPYPAPFNQPFFVQMNLAVGGDWPGNPDATTNFDNAEFEIDYVRVYQKPEYDTNVQKPEKVFREALPDGNFIRNGDFSVAEDLTDDTDWKFLLFYEGEGQAEIKDGEMIITSTNCGTEEYSVQLVHPDLPMRKGHTYRITFDIRADEARKCIVCVSAPNAGWIRYFPDTSIDLTEEWQTFEFTFDMTEKDDNNGRLEFNMGKHGDTATIHITNVRVEEV
;
A
#
# COMPACT_ATOMS: atom_id res chain seq x y z
N MET A 1 7.58 70.55 0.65
CA MET A 1 6.67 71.30 1.52
C MET A 1 6.52 70.44 2.77
N LYS A 2 7.19 70.82 3.89
CA LYS A 2 6.64 71.38 5.13
C LYS A 2 5.56 70.44 5.74
N SER A 3 5.61 69.92 6.99
CA SER A 3 6.00 70.56 8.21
C SER A 3 6.17 69.56 9.33
N LYS A 4 7.17 69.67 10.13
CA LYS A 4 7.54 69.49 11.50
C LYS A 4 6.46 69.85 12.53
N LYS A 5 6.46 69.18 13.70
CA LYS A 5 6.40 69.71 15.06
C LYS A 5 6.54 68.51 16.03
N ILE A 6 7.50 68.29 16.87
CA ILE A 6 8.22 68.98 18.00
C ILE A 6 7.32 69.23 19.23
N ILE A 7 7.93 68.83 20.38
CA ILE A 7 7.78 69.31 21.78
C ILE A 7 6.93 68.40 22.68
N SER A 8 7.27 67.96 23.92
CA SER A 8 8.19 68.55 24.92
C SER A 8 8.39 67.61 26.10
N SER A 9 9.56 67.70 26.70
CA SER A 9 9.99 67.08 27.94
C SER A 9 9.33 67.73 29.15
N ILE A 10 9.12 66.96 30.24
CA ILE A 10 9.09 67.46 31.60
C ILE A 10 9.97 66.56 32.46
N LEU A 11 10.96 67.20 33.05
CA LEU A 11 11.92 66.70 34.02
C LEU A 11 11.37 66.97 35.39
N THR A 12 11.31 65.99 36.29
CA THR A 12 11.10 66.25 37.73
C THR A 12 12.19 65.52 38.52
N LEU A 13 12.98 66.34 39.23
CA LEU A 13 14.07 66.00 40.11
C LEU A 13 13.50 65.71 41.51
N ALA A 14 13.84 64.58 42.13
CA ALA A 14 13.62 64.41 43.58
C ALA A 14 14.82 63.71 44.20
N MET A 15 15.21 64.30 45.33
CA MET A 15 16.48 64.08 46.09
C MET A 15 16.57 62.70 46.76
N ILE A 16 17.81 62.25 46.88
CA ILE A 16 18.31 61.08 47.57
C ILE A 16 18.61 61.36 49.01
N LEU A 17 18.24 60.44 49.89
CA LEU A 17 18.82 60.29 51.24
C LEU A 17 19.21 58.80 51.43
N PRO A 18 20.39 58.45 51.94
CA PRO A 18 20.81 57.09 52.11
C PRO A 18 20.37 56.50 53.45
N MET A 19 19.77 55.32 53.43
CA MET A 19 19.68 54.44 54.59
C MET A 19 20.50 53.22 54.41
N ALA A 20 21.40 52.96 55.35
CA ALA A 20 22.19 51.73 55.42
C ALA A 20 21.28 50.54 55.76
N ALA A 21 21.32 49.48 54.92
CA ALA A 21 20.64 48.23 55.19
C ALA A 21 21.65 47.11 55.29
N CYS A 22 21.53 46.33 56.36
CA CYS A 22 22.29 45.13 56.64
C CYS A 22 22.10 44.07 55.50
N THR A 23 23.19 43.51 55.03
CA THR A 23 23.22 42.39 54.14
C THR A 23 22.86 41.10 54.87
N GLN A 24 21.70 40.52 54.54
CA GLN A 24 21.44 39.10 54.78
C GLN A 24 21.87 38.30 53.53
N PRO A 25 22.40 37.05 53.68
CA PRO A 25 22.79 36.21 52.52
C PRO A 25 21.52 35.77 51.78
N LYS A 26 21.57 35.89 50.45
CA LYS A 26 20.56 35.43 49.52
C LYS A 26 20.50 33.89 49.56
N PRO A 27 19.31 33.25 49.61
CA PRO A 27 19.20 31.81 49.43
C PRO A 27 19.68 31.43 48.01
N THR A 28 20.52 30.42 47.92
CA THR A 28 20.91 29.79 46.69
C THR A 28 19.64 29.18 46.07
N GLU A 29 19.19 29.67 44.93
CA GLU A 29 18.22 28.97 44.11
C GLU A 29 18.85 27.64 43.66
N THR A 30 18.35 26.56 44.21
CA THR A 30 18.58 25.22 43.65
C THR A 30 17.83 25.20 42.32
N GLU A 31 18.53 25.06 41.19
CA GLU A 31 17.92 24.72 39.94
C GLU A 31 17.08 23.45 40.16
N ALA A 32 15.77 23.57 39.97
CA ALA A 32 14.90 22.41 39.94
C ALA A 32 15.29 21.59 38.69
N GLU A 33 15.68 20.34 38.91
CA GLU A 33 15.75 19.38 37.82
C GLU A 33 14.44 19.40 37.02
N PRO A 34 14.48 19.34 35.68
CA PRO A 34 13.26 19.29 34.91
C PRO A 34 12.50 18.02 35.31
N THR A 35 11.36 18.21 35.94
CA THR A 35 10.40 17.13 36.19
C THR A 35 10.03 16.55 34.84
N ALA A 36 10.40 15.29 34.61
CA ALA A 36 9.92 14.53 33.46
C ALA A 36 8.40 14.64 33.44
N ALA A 37 7.84 14.94 32.27
CA ALA A 37 6.40 14.88 32.07
C ALA A 37 5.91 13.48 32.52
N PRO A 38 4.73 13.34 33.12
CA PRO A 38 4.21 12.04 33.48
C PRO A 38 4.13 11.20 32.20
N ALA A 39 4.77 10.03 32.21
CA ALA A 39 4.63 9.07 31.14
C ALA A 39 3.14 8.83 30.90
N THR A 40 2.68 9.06 29.69
CA THR A 40 1.31 8.71 29.28
C THR A 40 1.18 7.19 29.43
N GLU A 41 0.29 6.75 30.30
CA GLU A 41 0.02 5.31 30.45
C GLU A 41 -0.41 4.77 29.08
N THR A 42 0.27 3.73 28.59
CA THR A 42 -0.11 3.05 27.35
C THR A 42 -1.54 2.53 27.49
N PRO A 43 -2.43 2.81 26.53
CA PRO A 43 -3.83 2.41 26.64
C PRO A 43 -3.97 0.89 26.82
N GLN A 44 -4.84 0.49 27.74
CA GLN A 44 -5.26 -0.90 27.88
C GLN A 44 -6.24 -1.23 26.75
N LEU A 45 -6.04 -2.35 26.09
CA LEU A 45 -6.93 -2.84 25.05
C LEU A 45 -7.72 -4.03 25.57
N GLU A 46 -9.06 -3.99 25.46
CA GLU A 46 -9.93 -5.03 25.97
C GLU A 46 -9.62 -6.40 25.32
N GLY A 47 -9.36 -7.40 26.12
CA GLY A 47 -9.03 -8.76 25.67
C GLY A 47 -7.58 -8.98 25.26
N TYR A 48 -6.71 -7.97 25.42
CA TYR A 48 -5.30 -8.05 25.09
C TYR A 48 -4.41 -7.58 26.24
N ASP A 49 -3.26 -8.19 26.36
CA ASP A 49 -2.16 -7.73 27.20
C ASP A 49 -1.11 -7.01 26.34
N LEU A 50 -0.54 -5.91 26.84
CA LEU A 50 0.57 -5.23 26.16
C LEU A 50 1.81 -6.13 26.20
N LEU A 51 2.32 -6.53 25.04
CA LEU A 51 3.55 -7.30 24.92
C LEU A 51 4.77 -6.40 25.03
N TRP A 52 4.81 -5.35 24.21
CA TRP A 52 5.82 -4.29 24.23
C TRP A 52 5.29 -3.03 23.54
N SER A 53 5.92 -1.90 23.85
CA SER A 53 5.70 -0.65 23.12
C SER A 53 6.97 0.17 23.00
N ASP A 54 6.97 1.12 22.08
CA ASP A 54 7.90 2.25 22.03
C ASP A 54 7.12 3.53 21.77
N GLU A 55 7.15 4.44 22.74
CA GLU A 55 6.51 5.75 22.67
C GLU A 55 7.53 6.82 22.26
N PHE A 56 8.75 6.43 21.91
CA PHE A 56 9.86 7.27 21.47
C PHE A 56 10.18 8.46 22.39
N ASP A 57 9.92 8.32 23.69
CA ASP A 57 10.15 9.35 24.72
C ASP A 57 11.65 9.63 24.98
N GLY A 58 12.55 8.83 24.39
CA GLY A 58 13.99 8.93 24.52
C GLY A 58 14.59 10.13 23.77
N GLN A 59 15.90 10.28 23.88
CA GLN A 59 16.69 11.25 23.11
C GLN A 59 17.18 10.66 21.78
N THR A 60 17.20 9.35 21.67
CA THR A 60 17.65 8.56 20.52
C THR A 60 16.77 7.34 20.39
N MET A 61 16.81 6.68 19.23
CA MET A 61 16.16 5.39 19.01
C MET A 61 16.63 4.38 20.07
N ASP A 62 15.71 3.61 20.61
CA ASP A 62 16.01 2.54 21.58
C ASP A 62 16.58 1.30 20.87
N GLU A 63 17.89 1.19 20.85
CA GLU A 63 18.58 0.06 20.21
C GLU A 63 18.38 -1.29 20.94
N THR A 64 17.68 -1.33 22.06
CA THR A 64 17.23 -2.61 22.64
C THR A 64 16.00 -3.18 21.94
N LYS A 65 15.24 -2.33 21.23
CA LYS A 65 14.04 -2.67 20.47
C LYS A 65 14.25 -2.65 18.94
N TRP A 66 15.09 -1.74 18.45
CA TRP A 66 15.28 -1.48 17.03
C TRP A 66 16.72 -1.64 16.59
N ASN A 67 16.90 -2.07 15.34
CA ASN A 67 18.16 -2.00 14.61
C ASN A 67 18.05 -0.93 13.52
N TYR A 68 19.15 -0.25 13.21
CA TYR A 68 19.32 0.37 11.90
C TYR A 68 19.51 -0.73 10.85
N GLU A 69 18.93 -0.59 9.69
CA GLU A 69 19.07 -1.56 8.61
C GLU A 69 19.60 -0.89 7.34
N PRO A 70 20.92 -0.73 7.20
CA PRO A 70 21.54 -0.06 6.06
C PRO A 70 21.53 -0.95 4.81
N HIS A 71 21.21 -0.33 3.66
CA HIS A 71 21.29 -0.96 2.34
C HIS A 71 21.76 0.04 1.28
N GLU A 72 22.52 -0.45 0.30
CA GLU A 72 22.95 0.34 -0.85
C GLU A 72 21.76 0.68 -1.77
N PRO A 73 21.85 1.74 -2.58
CA PRO A 73 20.84 2.07 -3.58
C PRO A 73 20.57 0.89 -4.54
N GLY A 74 19.28 0.68 -4.87
CA GLY A 74 18.88 -0.42 -5.75
C GLY A 74 18.84 -1.78 -5.06
N TRP A 75 18.82 -1.83 -3.75
CA TRP A 75 18.69 -3.07 -3.00
C TRP A 75 17.42 -3.86 -3.37
N THR A 76 16.30 -3.18 -3.48
CA THR A 76 15.02 -3.76 -3.93
C THR A 76 14.23 -2.74 -4.75
N ASN A 77 13.24 -3.18 -5.54
CA ASN A 77 12.24 -2.36 -6.26
C ASN A 77 12.82 -1.19 -7.09
N ASN A 78 14.10 -1.27 -7.50
CA ASN A 78 14.81 -0.17 -8.15
C ASN A 78 14.81 1.16 -7.35
N GLU A 79 14.72 1.08 -6.03
CA GLU A 79 14.74 2.22 -5.12
C GLU A 79 16.08 2.97 -5.18
N LEU A 80 16.03 4.30 -5.03
CA LEU A 80 17.18 5.18 -5.28
C LEU A 80 18.01 5.50 -4.04
N GLN A 81 17.46 5.34 -2.83
CA GLN A 81 18.13 5.71 -1.59
C GLN A 81 19.15 4.67 -1.13
N GLU A 82 20.20 5.14 -0.49
CA GLU A 82 20.96 4.39 0.49
C GLU A 82 20.24 4.48 1.84
N TYR A 83 19.91 3.35 2.47
CA TYR A 83 19.50 3.34 3.87
C TYR A 83 20.74 3.41 4.75
N THR A 84 20.78 4.37 5.67
CA THR A 84 21.96 4.68 6.46
C THR A 84 21.73 4.48 7.96
N THR A 85 22.82 4.46 8.73
CA THR A 85 22.78 4.53 10.20
C THR A 85 22.98 5.96 10.73
N SER A 86 22.87 6.96 9.85
CA SER A 86 23.08 8.36 10.21
C SER A 86 21.90 8.90 11.04
N THR A 87 22.22 9.69 12.04
CA THR A 87 21.23 10.50 12.78
C THR A 87 20.63 11.62 11.96
N ASP A 88 21.09 11.85 10.72
CA ASP A 88 20.43 12.75 9.78
C ASP A 88 19.22 12.07 9.11
N ASN A 89 19.20 10.73 9.05
CA ASN A 89 18.14 9.94 8.44
C ASN A 89 17.22 9.24 9.47
N VAL A 90 17.75 8.88 10.65
CA VAL A 90 17.00 8.19 11.71
C VAL A 90 17.28 8.87 13.04
N PHE A 91 16.28 9.53 13.61
CA PHE A 91 16.45 10.25 14.88
C PHE A 91 15.14 10.34 15.65
N VAL A 92 15.22 10.65 16.94
CA VAL A 92 14.06 10.96 17.78
C VAL A 92 13.96 12.47 17.95
N ARG A 93 12.76 13.02 17.75
CA ARG A 93 12.45 14.45 17.90
C ARG A 93 11.04 14.63 18.44
N ASP A 94 10.92 15.39 19.54
CA ASP A 94 9.65 15.74 20.17
C ASP A 94 8.76 14.51 20.47
N GLY A 95 9.36 13.44 21.01
CA GLY A 95 8.67 12.19 21.34
C GLY A 95 8.22 11.39 20.12
N LYS A 96 8.96 11.46 19.01
CA LYS A 96 8.65 10.73 17.77
C LYS A 96 9.92 10.19 17.14
N LEU A 97 9.85 8.99 16.60
CA LEU A 97 10.84 8.50 15.65
C LEU A 97 10.61 9.19 14.30
N VAL A 98 11.67 9.71 13.71
CA VAL A 98 11.64 10.35 12.38
C VAL A 98 12.56 9.58 11.45
N LEU A 99 11.99 9.12 10.34
CA LEU A 99 12.74 8.60 9.20
C LEU A 99 12.73 9.67 8.11
N LYS A 100 13.92 10.20 7.78
CA LYS A 100 14.06 11.35 6.88
C LYS A 100 14.80 10.97 5.61
N ALA A 101 14.17 11.26 4.48
CA ALA A 101 14.84 11.19 3.18
C ALA A 101 15.59 12.51 2.90
N LEU A 102 16.82 12.38 2.44
CA LEU A 102 17.66 13.50 2.06
C LEU A 102 18.13 13.36 0.61
N LYS A 103 18.25 14.50 -0.07
CA LYS A 103 18.83 14.59 -1.41
C LYS A 103 20.13 15.38 -1.36
N THR A 104 21.18 14.81 -1.90
CA THR A 104 22.51 15.44 -2.07
C THR A 104 23.00 15.25 -3.49
N THR A 105 24.21 15.71 -3.79
CA THR A 105 24.86 15.46 -5.07
C THR A 105 26.17 14.69 -4.81
N LYS A 106 26.33 13.55 -5.49
CA LYS A 106 27.55 12.76 -5.46
C LYS A 106 28.04 12.56 -6.90
N ASP A 107 29.27 12.96 -7.18
CA ASP A 107 29.87 12.89 -8.52
C ASP A 107 29.06 13.59 -9.63
N GLY A 108 28.30 14.64 -9.26
CA GLY A 108 27.49 15.41 -10.19
C GLY A 108 26.10 14.83 -10.48
N LEU A 109 25.74 13.74 -9.82
CA LEU A 109 24.45 13.08 -9.91
C LEU A 109 23.65 13.25 -8.60
N ASP A 110 22.34 13.21 -8.69
CA ASP A 110 21.45 13.17 -7.55
C ASP A 110 21.75 11.90 -6.72
N TYR A 111 21.85 12.06 -5.42
CA TYR A 111 22.10 10.97 -4.48
C TYR A 111 21.15 11.08 -3.29
N TYR A 112 20.51 9.98 -2.94
CA TYR A 112 19.48 9.95 -1.91
C TYR A 112 19.93 9.10 -0.75
N THR A 113 19.65 9.55 0.49
CA THR A 113 19.80 8.76 1.71
C THR A 113 18.50 8.77 2.47
N SER A 114 18.22 7.70 3.21
CA SER A 114 16.99 7.60 4.01
C SER A 114 17.17 6.68 5.21
N GLY A 115 16.12 6.49 6.00
CA GLY A 115 16.08 5.65 7.19
C GLY A 115 15.25 4.39 7.01
N LYS A 116 15.78 3.26 7.54
CA LYS A 116 15.06 2.00 7.75
C LYS A 116 15.42 1.46 9.13
N VAL A 117 14.40 1.03 9.88
CA VAL A 117 14.56 0.42 11.21
C VAL A 117 13.78 -0.88 11.30
N THR A 118 14.31 -1.84 12.06
CA THR A 118 13.73 -3.18 12.18
C THR A 118 13.84 -3.72 13.60
N GLY A 119 12.78 -4.44 14.03
CA GLY A 119 12.76 -5.18 15.29
C GLY A 119 13.38 -6.57 15.24
N GLN A 120 14.02 -6.96 14.13
CA GLN A 120 14.56 -8.30 13.92
C GLN A 120 15.54 -8.71 15.04
N ASN A 121 15.35 -9.92 15.60
CA ASN A 121 16.10 -10.46 16.73
C ASN A 121 15.97 -9.67 18.05
N LYS A 122 14.98 -8.78 18.17
CA LYS A 122 14.78 -7.95 19.36
C LYS A 122 13.32 -7.96 19.84
N THR A 123 12.38 -7.78 18.93
CA THR A 123 10.96 -7.60 19.25
C THR A 123 10.05 -8.46 18.38
N ASP A 124 10.53 -9.60 17.92
CA ASP A 124 9.77 -10.59 17.19
C ASP A 124 8.68 -11.25 18.07
N PHE A 125 7.56 -11.56 17.47
CA PHE A 125 6.42 -12.19 18.12
C PHE A 125 5.59 -12.98 17.10
N MET A 126 4.69 -13.84 17.58
CA MET A 126 3.76 -14.58 16.74
C MET A 126 2.34 -14.32 17.24
N TYR A 127 1.49 -13.84 16.32
CA TYR A 127 0.11 -13.41 16.60
C TYR A 127 0.03 -12.22 17.57
N GLY A 128 -0.94 -11.37 17.34
CA GLY A 128 -1.13 -10.17 18.16
C GLY A 128 -1.86 -9.07 17.40
N LYS A 129 -1.99 -7.93 18.06
CA LYS A 129 -2.42 -6.67 17.44
C LYS A 129 -1.25 -5.70 17.47
N VAL A 130 -0.83 -5.26 16.29
CA VAL A 130 0.14 -4.18 16.11
C VAL A 130 -0.63 -2.89 15.89
N VAL A 131 -0.25 -1.83 16.60
CA VAL A 131 -0.85 -0.51 16.48
C VAL A 131 0.26 0.52 16.34
N VAL A 132 0.25 1.29 15.27
CA VAL A 132 1.25 2.33 14.98
C VAL A 132 0.56 3.64 14.67
N SER A 133 0.95 4.70 15.36
CA SER A 133 0.53 6.06 15.03
C SER A 133 1.61 6.74 14.20
N ALA A 134 1.28 7.18 13.00
CA ALA A 134 2.26 7.78 12.11
C ALA A 134 1.65 8.83 11.17
N LYS A 135 2.52 9.70 10.63
CA LYS A 135 2.19 10.72 9.63
C LYS A 135 3.18 10.60 8.46
N VAL A 136 2.67 10.43 7.25
CA VAL A 136 3.49 10.22 6.06
C VAL A 136 3.95 11.54 5.43
N PRO A 137 5.10 11.58 4.73
CA PRO A 137 5.52 12.73 3.95
C PRO A 137 4.77 12.84 2.63
N GLU A 138 4.63 14.07 2.10
CA GLU A 138 4.10 14.36 0.77
C GLU A 138 5.24 14.63 -0.23
N GLY A 139 5.11 14.15 -1.46
CA GLY A 139 6.05 14.41 -2.57
C GLY A 139 6.19 13.20 -3.48
N GLN A 140 6.26 13.47 -4.81
CA GLN A 140 6.48 12.44 -5.82
C GLN A 140 7.72 11.59 -5.49
N GLY A 141 7.60 10.26 -5.58
CA GLY A 141 8.70 9.31 -5.35
C GLY A 141 8.99 9.01 -3.88
N LEU A 142 8.23 9.51 -2.91
CA LEU A 142 8.33 9.10 -1.51
C LEU A 142 7.39 7.91 -1.23
N TRP A 143 7.92 6.92 -0.51
CA TRP A 143 7.20 5.68 -0.21
C TRP A 143 7.48 5.24 1.24
N PRO A 144 6.71 5.75 2.21
CA PRO A 144 6.74 5.29 3.59
C PRO A 144 6.01 3.96 3.74
N ALA A 145 6.55 3.07 4.60
CA ALA A 145 5.96 1.78 4.92
C ALA A 145 6.10 1.40 6.40
N ILE A 146 5.06 0.75 6.93
CA ILE A 146 5.02 0.04 8.21
C ILE A 146 4.64 -1.40 7.88
N TRP A 147 5.54 -2.35 8.07
CA TRP A 147 5.39 -3.70 7.60
C TRP A 147 6.08 -4.72 8.49
N MET A 148 5.88 -6.00 8.21
CA MET A 148 6.44 -7.08 8.99
C MET A 148 7.03 -8.17 8.09
N MET A 149 8.19 -8.67 8.49
CA MET A 149 8.84 -9.83 7.88
C MET A 149 9.02 -10.94 8.92
N PRO A 150 9.10 -12.21 8.49
CA PRO A 150 9.37 -13.32 9.40
C PRO A 150 10.78 -13.24 9.96
N GLN A 151 10.92 -13.66 11.21
CA GLN A 151 12.20 -13.73 11.90
C GLN A 151 13.21 -14.67 11.20
N ASP A 152 12.71 -15.72 10.56
CA ASP A 152 13.48 -16.67 9.77
C ASP A 152 12.83 -16.87 8.39
N GLU A 153 13.29 -16.12 7.41
CA GLU A 153 12.80 -16.22 6.02
C GLU A 153 13.08 -17.60 5.39
N SER A 154 14.05 -18.34 5.91
CA SER A 154 14.39 -19.67 5.38
C SER A 154 13.41 -20.76 5.81
N TYR A 155 12.56 -20.51 6.83
CA TYR A 155 11.66 -21.51 7.41
C TYR A 155 10.62 -22.04 6.40
N TYR A 156 10.01 -21.15 5.61
CA TYR A 156 9.13 -21.50 4.49
C TYR A 156 9.75 -21.22 3.10
N GLY A 157 10.94 -20.67 3.05
CA GLY A 157 11.67 -20.29 1.83
C GLY A 157 11.72 -18.79 1.66
N GLN A 158 12.56 -18.33 0.74
CA GLN A 158 12.73 -16.91 0.45
C GLN A 158 11.42 -16.26 0.00
N TRP A 159 11.35 -14.95 0.13
CA TRP A 159 10.23 -14.16 -0.37
C TRP A 159 9.80 -14.58 -1.81
N PRO A 160 8.50 -14.68 -2.09
CA PRO A 160 7.34 -14.36 -1.24
C PRO A 160 6.85 -15.53 -0.37
N LYS A 161 7.46 -16.71 -0.44
CA LYS A 161 7.04 -17.92 0.28
C LYS A 161 7.06 -17.78 1.80
N CYS A 162 7.98 -16.96 2.32
CA CYS A 162 8.10 -16.71 3.76
C CYS A 162 6.95 -15.88 4.34
N GLY A 163 6.20 -15.17 3.48
CA GLY A 163 5.14 -14.24 3.88
C GLY A 163 5.66 -12.84 4.21
N GLU A 164 4.85 -11.83 3.96
CA GLU A 164 5.04 -10.42 4.30
C GLU A 164 3.69 -9.82 4.70
N ILE A 165 3.68 -8.91 5.67
CA ILE A 165 2.48 -8.26 6.18
C ILE A 165 2.71 -6.75 6.16
N ASP A 166 2.06 -6.04 5.24
CA ASP A 166 2.16 -4.59 5.10
C ASP A 166 0.98 -3.94 5.82
N ILE A 167 1.27 -3.41 7.02
CA ILE A 167 0.24 -2.77 7.85
C ILE A 167 -0.20 -1.46 7.19
N MET A 168 0.76 -0.72 6.66
CA MET A 168 0.54 0.55 5.96
C MET A 168 1.60 0.78 4.91
N GLU A 169 1.19 1.09 3.71
CA GLU A 169 1.99 1.72 2.67
C GLU A 169 1.28 2.95 2.14
N SER A 170 2.02 3.97 1.73
CA SER A 170 1.46 5.15 1.08
C SER A 170 2.44 5.71 0.05
N LEU A 171 1.91 6.35 -0.97
CA LEU A 171 2.71 6.99 -2.01
C LEU A 171 2.64 8.52 -1.82
N GLY A 172 3.77 9.14 -1.62
CA GLY A 172 3.85 10.59 -1.37
C GLY A 172 3.26 11.45 -2.49
N LYS A 173 3.10 10.91 -3.70
CA LYS A 173 2.41 11.57 -4.81
C LYS A 173 0.90 11.72 -4.60
N ASP A 174 0.30 10.85 -3.79
CA ASP A 174 -1.11 10.89 -3.42
C ASP A 174 -1.28 10.37 -1.99
N THR A 175 -1.12 11.25 -1.03
CA THR A 175 -1.26 10.94 0.40
C THR A 175 -2.72 10.87 0.87
N THR A 176 -3.67 10.81 -0.05
CA THR A 176 -5.07 10.52 0.26
C THR A 176 -5.35 9.02 0.33
N ILE A 177 -4.46 8.17 -0.17
CA ILE A 177 -4.62 6.72 -0.22
C ILE A 177 -3.58 6.03 0.68
N SER A 178 -4.04 5.07 1.46
CA SER A 178 -3.20 4.11 2.18
C SER A 178 -3.59 2.69 1.80
N TYR A 179 -2.60 1.82 1.74
CA TYR A 179 -2.71 0.42 1.34
C TYR A 179 -2.36 -0.48 2.52
N SER A 180 -3.05 -1.60 2.64
CA SER A 180 -2.69 -2.71 3.52
C SER A 180 -2.65 -3.98 2.70
N THR A 181 -1.57 -4.77 2.80
CA THR A 181 -1.31 -5.89 1.89
C THR A 181 -0.78 -7.09 2.66
N ILE A 182 -0.98 -8.29 2.14
CA ILE A 182 -0.15 -9.46 2.46
C ILE A 182 0.43 -10.03 1.17
N HIS A 183 1.73 -10.41 1.20
CA HIS A 183 2.37 -11.13 0.13
C HIS A 183 2.73 -12.55 0.58
N TYR A 184 2.51 -13.54 -0.28
CA TYR A 184 2.70 -14.95 0.09
C TYR A 184 2.80 -15.87 -1.13
N GLY A 185 3.13 -17.11 -0.89
CA GLY A 185 2.91 -18.21 -1.82
C GLY A 185 3.99 -18.42 -2.88
N GLU A 186 3.85 -19.52 -3.59
CA GLU A 186 4.52 -19.86 -4.85
C GLU A 186 3.50 -20.57 -5.73
N PRO A 187 3.09 -19.98 -6.86
CA PRO A 187 3.53 -18.66 -7.35
C PRO A 187 3.16 -17.52 -6.38
N HIS A 188 3.84 -16.37 -6.52
CA HIS A 188 3.55 -15.17 -5.75
C HIS A 188 2.07 -14.79 -5.83
N ALA A 189 1.50 -14.52 -4.68
CA ALA A 189 0.14 -14.02 -4.54
C ALA A 189 0.11 -12.89 -3.52
N GLU A 190 -0.85 -12.00 -3.68
CA GLU A 190 -1.08 -10.88 -2.76
C GLU A 190 -2.58 -10.66 -2.55
N GLN A 191 -2.94 -10.05 -1.43
CA GLN A 191 -4.27 -9.51 -1.18
C GLN A 191 -4.11 -8.12 -0.59
N GLN A 192 -4.73 -7.13 -1.22
CA GLN A 192 -4.58 -5.72 -0.85
C GLN A 192 -5.94 -5.07 -0.60
N GLY A 193 -6.02 -4.26 0.43
CA GLY A 193 -7.12 -3.34 0.70
C GLY A 193 -6.63 -1.90 0.67
N THR A 194 -7.53 -0.97 0.39
CA THR A 194 -7.24 0.46 0.36
C THR A 194 -8.22 1.26 1.21
N VAL A 195 -7.74 2.36 1.76
CA VAL A 195 -8.59 3.36 2.42
C VAL A 195 -8.25 4.75 1.88
N THR A 196 -9.28 5.56 1.65
CA THR A 196 -9.11 6.92 1.13
C THR A 196 -9.56 7.95 2.16
N MET A 197 -8.67 8.91 2.45
CA MET A 197 -8.93 10.08 3.27
C MET A 197 -8.79 11.34 2.43
N THR A 198 -9.49 12.41 2.75
CA THR A 198 -9.50 13.63 1.91
C THR A 198 -9.25 14.90 2.70
N GLY A 199 -8.65 15.89 2.06
CA GLY A 199 -8.46 17.23 2.61
C GLY A 199 -7.62 17.23 3.89
N ALA A 200 -8.17 17.77 4.98
CA ALA A 200 -7.49 17.87 6.27
C ALA A 200 -7.24 16.51 6.97
N ASP A 201 -7.84 15.46 6.46
CA ASP A 201 -7.67 14.09 6.95
C ASP A 201 -6.77 13.24 6.05
N SER A 202 -6.03 13.83 5.10
CA SER A 202 -5.03 13.08 4.32
C SER A 202 -3.90 12.57 5.23
N PHE A 203 -3.27 11.48 4.84
CA PHE A 203 -2.23 10.81 5.63
C PHE A 203 -0.98 11.66 5.88
N SER A 204 -0.77 12.72 5.10
CA SER A 204 0.27 13.73 5.32
C SER A 204 -0.18 14.92 6.19
N ALA A 205 -1.48 15.14 6.36
CA ALA A 205 -2.01 16.30 7.08
C ALA A 205 -1.98 16.13 8.61
N ARG A 206 -2.18 14.90 9.10
CA ARG A 206 -2.19 14.58 10.54
C ARG A 206 -1.67 13.16 10.80
N PHE A 207 -1.50 12.82 12.08
CA PHE A 207 -1.24 11.43 12.47
C PHE A 207 -2.50 10.59 12.31
N HIS A 208 -2.30 9.35 11.87
CA HIS A 208 -3.30 8.32 11.77
C HIS A 208 -2.83 7.08 12.51
N GLU A 209 -3.77 6.27 12.99
CA GLU A 209 -3.49 4.99 13.59
C GLU A 209 -3.68 3.87 12.57
N TYR A 210 -2.64 3.08 12.36
CA TYR A 210 -2.63 1.92 11.48
C TYR A 210 -2.49 0.67 12.33
N SER A 211 -3.30 -0.33 12.10
CA SER A 211 -3.19 -1.55 12.88
C SER A 211 -3.53 -2.81 12.10
N VAL A 212 -2.95 -3.93 12.54
CA VAL A 212 -3.29 -5.27 12.11
C VAL A 212 -3.62 -6.13 13.33
N GLU A 213 -4.75 -6.81 13.30
CA GLU A 213 -5.05 -7.93 14.17
C GLU A 213 -4.66 -9.20 13.44
N TRP A 214 -3.57 -9.83 13.86
CA TRP A 214 -3.03 -11.04 13.28
C TRP A 214 -3.32 -12.21 14.20
N GLU A 215 -4.24 -13.07 13.77
CA GLU A 215 -4.67 -14.27 14.47
C GLU A 215 -4.33 -15.54 13.66
N PRO A 216 -4.31 -16.73 14.26
CA PRO A 216 -4.21 -17.96 13.50
C PRO A 216 -5.33 -18.03 12.45
N GLY A 217 -4.93 -17.99 11.16
CA GLY A 217 -5.86 -18.14 10.05
C GLY A 217 -6.69 -16.91 9.66
N GLU A 218 -6.51 -15.76 10.29
CA GLU A 218 -7.18 -14.52 9.87
C GLU A 218 -6.36 -13.29 10.24
N MET A 219 -6.33 -12.30 9.34
CA MET A 219 -5.82 -10.97 9.60
C MET A 219 -6.86 -9.92 9.26
N ARG A 220 -6.95 -8.89 10.10
CA ARG A 220 -7.82 -7.73 9.90
C ARG A 220 -7.00 -6.47 10.03
N PHE A 221 -7.01 -5.64 8.98
CA PHE A 221 -6.27 -4.39 8.91
C PHE A 221 -7.21 -3.21 9.11
N TYR A 222 -6.74 -2.22 9.87
CA TYR A 222 -7.54 -1.03 10.18
C TYR A 222 -6.72 0.24 10.02
N THR A 223 -7.40 1.32 9.64
CA THR A 223 -6.89 2.69 9.68
C THR A 223 -7.91 3.57 10.43
N ASP A 224 -7.49 4.25 11.51
CA ASP A 224 -8.37 5.02 12.39
C ASP A 224 -9.65 4.24 12.78
N ASP A 225 -9.51 2.98 13.20
CA ASP A 225 -10.59 2.04 13.52
C ASP A 225 -11.51 1.63 12.34
N VAL A 226 -11.25 2.11 11.12
CA VAL A 226 -11.98 1.68 9.92
C VAL A 226 -11.35 0.39 9.40
N LEU A 227 -12.15 -0.67 9.25
CA LEU A 227 -11.70 -1.93 8.66
C LEU A 227 -11.37 -1.72 7.18
N VAL A 228 -10.11 -1.97 6.80
CA VAL A 228 -9.59 -1.82 5.44
C VAL A 228 -9.58 -3.13 4.68
N LEU A 229 -9.14 -4.21 5.36
CA LEU A 229 -8.96 -5.51 4.72
C LEU A 229 -9.17 -6.62 5.75
N THR A 230 -9.86 -7.69 5.35
CA THR A 230 -9.87 -8.97 6.07
C THR A 230 -9.36 -10.05 5.13
N VAL A 231 -8.36 -10.81 5.59
CA VAL A 231 -7.79 -11.93 4.82
C VAL A 231 -7.75 -13.20 5.66
N ASN A 232 -8.12 -14.32 5.06
CA ASN A 232 -8.10 -15.64 5.69
C ASN A 232 -7.90 -16.78 4.68
N ASP A 233 -7.47 -16.45 3.46
CA ASP A 233 -7.22 -17.39 2.39
C ASP A 233 -5.83 -17.13 1.78
N TRP A 234 -4.81 -17.77 2.34
CA TRP A 234 -3.45 -17.74 1.85
C TRP A 234 -2.85 -19.14 1.78
N PHE A 235 -1.67 -19.25 1.22
CA PHE A 235 -0.94 -20.49 1.10
C PHE A 235 0.57 -20.24 1.02
N THR A 236 1.35 -21.27 1.21
CA THR A 236 2.76 -21.31 0.78
C THR A 236 3.14 -22.71 0.37
N ALA A 237 4.02 -22.86 -0.60
CA ALA A 237 4.51 -24.12 -1.13
C ALA A 237 5.93 -23.97 -1.65
N GLU A 238 6.64 -25.07 -1.83
CA GLU A 238 7.78 -25.12 -2.72
C GLU A 238 7.28 -25.30 -4.16
N GLU A 239 8.04 -24.80 -5.14
CA GLU A 239 7.68 -24.91 -6.55
C GLU A 239 7.35 -26.36 -6.93
N GLY A 240 6.15 -26.57 -7.48
CA GLY A 240 5.67 -27.87 -7.91
C GLY A 240 5.31 -28.86 -6.80
N GLN A 241 5.18 -28.40 -5.55
CA GLN A 241 4.75 -29.19 -4.41
C GLN A 241 3.36 -28.75 -3.90
N ASP A 242 2.76 -29.60 -3.07
CA ASP A 242 1.53 -29.27 -2.35
C ASP A 242 1.75 -28.14 -1.34
N ASP A 243 0.66 -27.42 -1.04
CA ASP A 243 0.68 -26.37 -0.03
C ASP A 243 1.12 -26.89 1.34
N LYS A 244 1.90 -26.10 2.06
CA LYS A 244 2.17 -26.36 3.47
C LYS A 244 0.88 -26.29 4.27
N PRO A 245 0.81 -26.98 5.42
CA PRO A 245 -0.37 -26.91 6.26
C PRO A 245 -0.75 -25.48 6.65
N TYR A 246 -2.02 -25.13 6.47
CA TYR A 246 -2.56 -23.85 6.91
C TYR A 246 -2.43 -23.68 8.43
N PRO A 247 -2.10 -22.50 8.96
CA PRO A 247 -2.03 -21.20 8.28
C PRO A 247 -0.61 -20.73 7.85
N ALA A 248 0.25 -21.65 7.38
CA ALA A 248 1.53 -21.27 6.79
C ALA A 248 1.34 -20.28 5.61
N PRO A 249 2.21 -19.25 5.44
CA PRO A 249 3.48 -19.00 6.15
C PRO A 249 3.33 -18.15 7.43
N PHE A 250 2.14 -17.67 7.75
CA PHE A 250 1.91 -16.71 8.83
C PHE A 250 1.72 -17.37 10.22
N ASN A 251 2.35 -18.52 10.44
CA ASN A 251 2.40 -19.24 11.71
C ASN A 251 3.84 -19.41 12.21
N GLN A 252 4.64 -18.36 12.07
CA GLN A 252 6.00 -18.22 12.59
C GLN A 252 6.17 -16.81 13.17
N PRO A 253 7.22 -16.53 13.98
CA PRO A 253 7.45 -15.20 14.49
C PRO A 253 7.78 -14.19 13.37
N PHE A 254 7.19 -13.00 13.46
CA PHE A 254 7.46 -11.84 12.63
C PHE A 254 7.95 -10.68 13.49
N PHE A 255 8.63 -9.72 12.88
CA PHE A 255 9.04 -8.46 13.48
C PHE A 255 8.52 -7.28 12.68
N VAL A 256 8.28 -6.18 13.38
CA VAL A 256 7.89 -4.90 12.75
C VAL A 256 9.12 -4.22 12.17
N GLN A 257 8.96 -3.60 11.00
CA GLN A 257 9.95 -2.72 10.41
C GLN A 257 9.28 -1.51 9.75
N MET A 258 10.03 -0.41 9.63
CA MET A 258 9.54 0.85 9.09
C MET A 258 10.63 1.50 8.26
N ASN A 259 10.26 2.08 7.11
CA ASN A 259 11.19 2.78 6.24
C ASN A 259 10.52 3.91 5.46
N LEU A 260 11.35 4.78 4.92
CA LEU A 260 10.96 5.75 3.91
C LEU A 260 11.80 5.52 2.65
N ALA A 261 11.24 4.86 1.65
CA ALA A 261 11.89 4.67 0.36
C ALA A 261 11.80 5.92 -0.51
N VAL A 262 12.71 6.05 -1.47
CA VAL A 262 12.79 7.14 -2.45
C VAL A 262 12.95 6.57 -3.85
N GLY A 263 12.00 6.86 -4.75
CA GLY A 263 11.97 6.27 -6.07
C GLY A 263 11.56 4.81 -6.05
N GLY A 264 11.73 4.13 -7.17
CA GLY A 264 11.38 2.74 -7.33
C GLY A 264 10.23 2.53 -8.31
N ASP A 265 9.91 1.26 -8.54
CA ASP A 265 8.97 0.86 -9.59
C ASP A 265 7.54 1.36 -9.34
N TRP A 266 7.10 1.39 -8.09
CA TRP A 266 5.72 1.77 -7.75
C TRP A 266 5.52 3.28 -7.55
N PRO A 267 6.31 4.00 -6.72
CA PRO A 267 6.13 5.44 -6.56
C PRO A 267 6.60 6.24 -7.79
N GLY A 268 7.50 5.67 -8.59
CA GLY A 268 8.26 6.41 -9.62
C GLY A 268 9.33 7.32 -9.02
N ASN A 269 10.10 7.98 -9.85
CA ASN A 269 11.22 8.82 -9.38
C ASN A 269 10.73 10.15 -8.79
N PRO A 270 11.47 10.72 -7.82
CA PRO A 270 11.26 12.10 -7.37
C PRO A 270 11.34 13.11 -8.51
N ASP A 271 10.57 14.18 -8.40
CA ASP A 271 10.56 15.29 -9.35
C ASP A 271 10.67 16.66 -8.65
N ALA A 272 10.31 17.74 -9.35
CA ALA A 272 10.38 19.09 -8.81
C ALA A 272 9.36 19.38 -7.69
N THR A 273 8.36 18.51 -7.50
CA THR A 273 7.35 18.63 -6.43
C THR A 273 7.84 18.01 -5.12
N THR A 274 8.89 17.17 -5.15
CA THR A 274 9.44 16.50 -3.97
C THR A 274 10.28 17.46 -3.14
N ASN A 275 9.77 17.82 -1.97
CA ASN A 275 10.47 18.69 -1.02
C ASN A 275 11.24 17.88 0.04
N PHE A 276 12.53 17.65 -0.19
CA PHE A 276 13.39 16.89 0.73
C PHE A 276 13.67 17.59 2.08
N ASP A 277 13.40 18.89 2.21
CA ASP A 277 13.48 19.55 3.53
C ASP A 277 12.41 19.01 4.49
N ASN A 278 11.26 18.58 3.95
CA ASN A 278 10.11 18.07 4.69
C ASN A 278 9.81 16.59 4.41
N ALA A 279 10.71 15.85 3.77
CA ALA A 279 10.54 14.43 3.50
C ALA A 279 10.78 13.60 4.76
N GLU A 280 9.87 13.71 5.72
CA GLU A 280 9.93 13.10 7.05
C GLU A 280 8.73 12.20 7.27
N PHE A 281 8.98 10.92 7.52
CA PHE A 281 8.02 9.95 8.00
C PHE A 281 8.10 9.97 9.53
N GLU A 282 7.06 10.48 10.18
CA GLU A 282 7.01 10.67 11.63
C GLU A 282 6.19 9.55 12.27
N ILE A 283 6.75 8.83 13.24
CA ILE A 283 6.12 7.75 13.99
C ILE A 283 6.00 8.17 15.45
N ASP A 284 4.77 8.25 15.97
CA ASP A 284 4.46 8.70 17.32
C ASP A 284 4.64 7.56 18.33
N TYR A 285 4.13 6.37 17.99
CA TYR A 285 4.33 5.17 18.79
C TYR A 285 4.18 3.89 17.97
N VAL A 286 4.76 2.82 18.51
CA VAL A 286 4.51 1.43 18.11
C VAL A 286 4.11 0.64 19.35
N ARG A 287 2.96 -0.06 19.29
CA ARG A 287 2.44 -0.88 20.39
C ARG A 287 2.06 -2.25 19.88
N VAL A 288 2.48 -3.29 20.57
CA VAL A 288 2.15 -4.67 20.24
C VAL A 288 1.44 -5.32 21.42
N TYR A 289 0.28 -5.86 21.15
CA TYR A 289 -0.58 -6.51 22.12
C TYR A 289 -0.78 -7.97 21.75
N GLN A 290 -0.97 -8.82 22.75
CA GLN A 290 -1.30 -10.24 22.54
C GLN A 290 -2.52 -10.64 23.36
N LYS A 291 -3.32 -11.58 22.83
CA LYS A 291 -4.35 -12.27 23.61
C LYS A 291 -3.68 -13.26 24.55
N PRO A 292 -4.30 -13.58 25.70
CA PRO A 292 -3.78 -14.58 26.60
C PRO A 292 -3.66 -15.98 25.97
N GLU A 293 -4.51 -16.29 24.99
CA GLU A 293 -4.53 -17.56 24.27
C GLU A 293 -4.99 -17.38 22.83
N TYR A 294 -4.50 -18.23 21.92
CA TYR A 294 -4.91 -18.31 20.53
C TYR A 294 -5.29 -19.76 20.19
N ASP A 295 -6.43 -19.94 19.53
CA ASP A 295 -6.76 -21.23 18.93
C ASP A 295 -5.95 -21.40 17.63
N THR A 296 -5.00 -22.32 17.68
CA THR A 296 -4.13 -22.62 16.51
C THR A 296 -4.65 -23.79 15.66
N ASN A 297 -5.76 -24.42 16.06
CA ASN A 297 -6.39 -25.49 15.30
C ASN A 297 -7.38 -24.93 14.29
N VAL A 298 -6.87 -24.14 13.36
CA VAL A 298 -7.66 -23.48 12.33
C VAL A 298 -7.62 -24.24 11.00
N GLN A 299 -8.68 -24.13 10.24
CA GLN A 299 -8.77 -24.68 8.90
C GLN A 299 -8.88 -23.53 7.90
N LYS A 300 -8.27 -23.72 6.73
CA LYS A 300 -8.45 -22.80 5.62
C LYS A 300 -9.94 -22.77 5.24
N PRO A 301 -10.55 -21.58 5.15
CA PRO A 301 -11.93 -21.49 4.66
C PRO A 301 -12.07 -22.09 3.26
N GLU A 302 -13.19 -22.77 3.03
CA GLU A 302 -13.54 -23.18 1.67
C GLU A 302 -13.83 -21.95 0.82
N LYS A 303 -13.25 -21.88 -0.39
CA LYS A 303 -13.54 -20.80 -1.34
C LYS A 303 -15.01 -20.86 -1.72
N VAL A 304 -15.69 -19.74 -1.52
CA VAL A 304 -17.06 -19.56 -2.01
C VAL A 304 -16.97 -18.99 -3.42
N PHE A 305 -17.42 -19.78 -4.38
CA PHE A 305 -17.49 -19.35 -5.78
C PHE A 305 -18.85 -18.72 -6.07
N ARG A 306 -18.81 -17.66 -6.84
CA ARG A 306 -20.03 -17.06 -7.37
C ARG A 306 -20.70 -18.03 -8.35
N GLU A 307 -21.99 -18.21 -8.21
CA GLU A 307 -22.78 -19.00 -9.15
C GLU A 307 -22.91 -18.29 -10.52
N ALA A 308 -23.01 -19.08 -11.57
CA ALA A 308 -23.34 -18.56 -12.90
C ALA A 308 -24.75 -17.92 -12.89
N LEU A 309 -24.97 -17.02 -13.81
CA LEU A 309 -26.32 -16.51 -14.10
C LEU A 309 -27.24 -17.66 -14.54
N PRO A 310 -28.57 -17.50 -14.52
CA PRO A 310 -29.52 -18.56 -14.85
C PRO A 310 -29.33 -19.16 -16.26
N ASP A 311 -28.65 -18.47 -17.13
CA ASP A 311 -28.31 -18.91 -18.51
C ASP A 311 -26.93 -19.58 -18.61
N GLY A 312 -26.24 -19.80 -17.48
CA GLY A 312 -24.92 -20.42 -17.41
C GLY A 312 -23.74 -19.46 -17.57
N ASN A 313 -23.99 -18.17 -17.85
CA ASN A 313 -22.92 -17.19 -18.04
C ASN A 313 -22.35 -16.71 -16.70
N PHE A 314 -21.04 -16.58 -16.60
CA PHE A 314 -20.36 -15.93 -15.47
C PHE A 314 -20.14 -14.42 -15.70
N ILE A 315 -20.33 -13.90 -16.90
CA ILE A 315 -20.23 -12.47 -17.21
C ILE A 315 -21.56 -11.79 -16.86
N ARG A 316 -21.51 -10.81 -15.97
CA ARG A 316 -22.63 -9.92 -15.68
C ARG A 316 -22.66 -8.85 -16.76
N ASN A 317 -23.87 -8.42 -17.15
CA ASN A 317 -24.09 -7.41 -18.20
C ASN A 317 -23.26 -7.64 -19.49
N GLY A 318 -23.12 -8.91 -19.90
CA GLY A 318 -22.33 -9.26 -21.10
C GLY A 318 -23.01 -8.88 -22.42
N ASP A 319 -24.31 -8.59 -22.41
CA ASP A 319 -25.10 -8.05 -23.52
C ASP A 319 -25.16 -6.53 -23.54
N PHE A 320 -24.52 -5.89 -22.55
CA PHE A 320 -24.51 -4.43 -22.34
C PHE A 320 -25.88 -3.76 -22.40
N SER A 321 -26.88 -4.47 -21.91
CA SER A 321 -28.27 -3.96 -21.87
C SER A 321 -28.51 -2.94 -20.75
N VAL A 322 -27.62 -2.86 -19.78
CA VAL A 322 -27.66 -1.95 -18.63
C VAL A 322 -26.47 -1.00 -18.66
N ALA A 323 -26.73 0.30 -18.55
CA ALA A 323 -25.64 1.28 -18.36
C ALA A 323 -25.09 1.18 -16.94
N GLU A 324 -23.78 1.27 -16.80
CA GLU A 324 -23.08 1.19 -15.52
C GLU A 324 -21.91 2.17 -15.42
N ASP A 325 -21.38 2.35 -14.20
CA ASP A 325 -20.16 3.11 -13.95
C ASP A 325 -18.94 2.22 -14.27
N LEU A 326 -18.20 2.58 -15.30
CA LEU A 326 -17.04 1.82 -15.76
C LEU A 326 -15.75 2.17 -14.97
N THR A 327 -15.86 2.88 -13.85
CA THR A 327 -14.73 3.25 -12.97
C THR A 327 -14.66 2.39 -11.70
N ASP A 328 -15.74 1.68 -11.38
CA ASP A 328 -15.78 0.75 -10.23
C ASP A 328 -15.54 -0.72 -10.63
N ASP A 329 -15.56 -1.63 -9.68
CA ASP A 329 -15.33 -3.06 -9.89
C ASP A 329 -16.63 -3.89 -9.86
N THR A 330 -17.80 -3.29 -10.11
CA THR A 330 -19.10 -3.97 -9.97
C THR A 330 -19.29 -5.04 -11.03
N ASP A 331 -19.23 -4.69 -12.30
CA ASP A 331 -19.32 -5.62 -13.44
C ASP A 331 -18.20 -5.37 -14.44
N TRP A 332 -18.19 -4.23 -15.13
CA TRP A 332 -17.16 -3.89 -16.10
C TRP A 332 -16.35 -2.69 -15.63
N LYS A 333 -15.04 -2.72 -15.86
CA LYS A 333 -14.14 -1.60 -15.55
C LYS A 333 -13.30 -1.24 -16.76
N PHE A 334 -13.21 0.06 -17.05
CA PHE A 334 -12.33 0.60 -18.08
C PHE A 334 -11.11 1.23 -17.43
N LEU A 335 -9.92 0.81 -17.86
CA LEU A 335 -8.65 1.17 -17.25
C LEU A 335 -7.69 1.80 -18.27
N LEU A 336 -6.95 2.81 -17.84
CA LEU A 336 -5.94 3.51 -18.63
C LEU A 336 -4.62 3.53 -17.88
N PHE A 337 -3.53 3.10 -18.53
CA PHE A 337 -2.18 3.03 -17.98
C PHE A 337 -1.15 3.50 -19.00
N TYR A 338 0.05 3.80 -18.59
CA TYR A 338 1.24 3.99 -19.45
C TYR A 338 0.96 4.81 -20.72
N GLU A 339 0.51 6.05 -20.55
CA GLU A 339 0.16 6.99 -21.63
C GLU A 339 -1.06 6.57 -22.46
N GLY A 340 -1.79 5.53 -22.07
CA GLY A 340 -3.06 5.18 -22.69
C GLY A 340 -4.09 6.26 -22.43
N GLU A 341 -4.82 6.69 -23.47
CA GLU A 341 -5.90 7.68 -23.38
C GLU A 341 -7.12 7.22 -24.17
N GLY A 342 -8.29 7.42 -23.60
CA GLY A 342 -9.54 7.00 -24.24
C GLY A 342 -10.75 7.14 -23.31
N GLN A 343 -11.85 6.63 -23.78
CA GLN A 343 -13.10 6.54 -23.03
C GLN A 343 -13.88 5.31 -23.46
N ALA A 344 -14.73 4.81 -22.56
CA ALA A 344 -15.66 3.74 -22.84
C ALA A 344 -17.06 4.16 -22.45
N GLU A 345 -18.07 3.70 -23.20
CA GLU A 345 -19.50 3.89 -22.88
C GLU A 345 -20.30 2.66 -23.26
N ILE A 346 -21.36 2.40 -22.51
CA ILE A 346 -22.37 1.40 -22.87
C ILE A 346 -23.52 2.12 -23.58
N LYS A 347 -23.79 1.71 -24.81
CA LYS A 347 -24.84 2.32 -25.63
C LYS A 347 -25.42 1.34 -26.64
N ASP A 348 -26.74 1.33 -26.75
CA ASP A 348 -27.51 0.51 -27.73
C ASP A 348 -27.18 -1.01 -27.67
N GLY A 349 -26.83 -1.55 -26.51
CA GLY A 349 -26.43 -2.95 -26.31
C GLY A 349 -24.99 -3.27 -26.68
N GLU A 350 -24.14 -2.26 -26.80
CA GLU A 350 -22.73 -2.38 -27.13
C GLU A 350 -21.86 -1.67 -26.08
N MET A 351 -20.71 -2.24 -25.77
CA MET A 351 -19.57 -1.54 -25.16
C MET A 351 -18.78 -0.88 -26.27
N ILE A 352 -18.69 0.45 -26.25
CA ILE A 352 -18.00 1.26 -27.25
C ILE A 352 -16.76 1.86 -26.62
N ILE A 353 -15.56 1.51 -27.16
CA ILE A 353 -14.28 1.97 -26.63
C ILE A 353 -13.56 2.81 -27.68
N THR A 354 -13.33 4.08 -27.37
CA THR A 354 -12.61 5.02 -28.21
C THR A 354 -11.26 5.36 -27.59
N SER A 355 -10.18 5.05 -28.28
CA SER A 355 -8.83 5.40 -27.86
C SER A 355 -8.34 6.64 -28.59
N THR A 356 -7.66 7.55 -27.90
CA THR A 356 -6.97 8.71 -28.51
C THR A 356 -5.45 8.54 -28.46
N ASN A 357 -4.95 7.71 -27.53
CA ASN A 357 -3.57 7.24 -27.48
C ASN A 357 -3.58 5.78 -27.02
N CYS A 358 -2.89 4.89 -27.72
CA CYS A 358 -2.84 3.47 -27.39
C CYS A 358 -1.81 3.15 -26.28
N GLY A 359 -1.01 4.14 -25.83
CA GLY A 359 0.04 3.93 -24.82
C GLY A 359 1.18 3.05 -25.24
N THR A 360 2.01 2.64 -24.30
CA THR A 360 3.27 1.90 -24.54
C THR A 360 3.16 0.40 -24.29
N GLU A 361 2.16 -0.05 -23.53
CA GLU A 361 1.94 -1.45 -23.20
C GLU A 361 0.59 -1.97 -23.74
N GLU A 362 0.48 -3.27 -23.90
CA GLU A 362 -0.72 -3.92 -24.46
C GLU A 362 -1.96 -3.62 -23.62
N TYR A 363 -1.81 -3.52 -22.30
CA TYR A 363 -2.85 -3.18 -21.34
C TYR A 363 -2.98 -1.66 -21.03
N SER A 364 -2.30 -0.79 -21.82
CA SER A 364 -2.42 0.67 -21.62
C SER A 364 -3.83 1.19 -21.85
N VAL A 365 -4.64 0.51 -22.64
CA VAL A 365 -6.08 0.72 -22.80
C VAL A 365 -6.75 -0.63 -22.60
N GLN A 366 -7.52 -0.79 -21.53
CA GLN A 366 -8.00 -2.10 -21.09
C GLN A 366 -9.46 -2.05 -20.65
N LEU A 367 -10.26 -3.02 -21.09
CA LEU A 367 -11.59 -3.32 -20.55
C LEU A 367 -11.51 -4.65 -19.80
N VAL A 368 -12.04 -4.70 -18.59
CA VAL A 368 -11.98 -5.90 -17.74
C VAL A 368 -13.33 -6.23 -17.11
N HIS A 369 -13.56 -7.53 -16.88
CA HIS A 369 -14.64 -8.05 -16.05
C HIS A 369 -14.04 -8.90 -14.92
N PRO A 370 -14.15 -8.47 -13.64
CA PRO A 370 -13.57 -9.15 -12.48
C PRO A 370 -14.41 -10.34 -11.99
N ASP A 371 -13.97 -10.96 -10.90
CA ASP A 371 -14.67 -11.96 -10.09
C ASP A 371 -15.13 -13.21 -10.85
N LEU A 372 -14.35 -13.66 -11.82
CA LEU A 372 -14.64 -14.92 -12.49
C LEU A 372 -14.25 -16.11 -11.61
N PRO A 373 -15.16 -17.04 -11.33
CA PRO A 373 -14.87 -18.25 -10.56
C PRO A 373 -14.12 -19.25 -11.43
N MET A 374 -12.81 -19.39 -11.19
CA MET A 374 -11.93 -20.30 -11.88
C MET A 374 -11.64 -21.52 -10.99
N ARG A 375 -12.22 -22.69 -11.33
CA ARG A 375 -12.08 -23.94 -10.55
C ARG A 375 -11.10 -24.87 -11.23
N LYS A 376 -10.09 -25.35 -10.51
CA LYS A 376 -9.09 -26.28 -11.00
C LYS A 376 -9.75 -27.57 -11.54
N GLY A 377 -9.32 -28.00 -12.73
CA GLY A 377 -9.81 -29.20 -13.39
C GLY A 377 -11.13 -29.00 -14.17
N HIS A 378 -11.66 -27.77 -14.19
CA HIS A 378 -12.83 -27.42 -14.98
C HIS A 378 -12.40 -26.80 -16.32
N THR A 379 -13.25 -26.94 -17.31
CA THR A 379 -13.05 -26.38 -18.66
C THR A 379 -13.99 -25.20 -18.84
N TYR A 380 -13.47 -24.08 -19.36
CA TYR A 380 -14.23 -22.86 -19.60
C TYR A 380 -14.26 -22.51 -21.08
N ARG A 381 -15.35 -21.91 -21.52
CA ARG A 381 -15.54 -21.37 -22.86
C ARG A 381 -15.80 -19.87 -22.77
N ILE A 382 -15.05 -19.08 -23.55
CA ILE A 382 -15.24 -17.65 -23.76
C ILE A 382 -15.86 -17.45 -25.12
N THR A 383 -16.96 -16.68 -25.19
CA THR A 383 -17.57 -16.23 -26.47
C THR A 383 -17.91 -14.77 -26.42
N PHE A 384 -17.73 -14.05 -27.52
CA PHE A 384 -18.12 -12.65 -27.66
C PHE A 384 -18.22 -12.25 -29.11
N ASP A 385 -19.00 -11.20 -29.38
CA ASP A 385 -19.06 -10.53 -30.67
C ASP A 385 -18.29 -9.22 -30.60
N ILE A 386 -17.43 -8.96 -31.58
CA ILE A 386 -16.56 -7.78 -31.59
C ILE A 386 -16.33 -7.30 -33.04
N ARG A 387 -16.20 -5.99 -33.23
CA ARG A 387 -15.75 -5.34 -34.45
C ARG A 387 -14.95 -4.07 -34.13
N ALA A 388 -14.34 -3.48 -35.13
CA ALA A 388 -13.75 -2.14 -35.01
C ALA A 388 -14.11 -1.30 -36.24
N ASP A 389 -14.08 0.03 -36.12
CA ASP A 389 -14.40 0.93 -37.23
C ASP A 389 -13.33 0.93 -38.34
N GLU A 390 -12.12 0.46 -38.05
CA GLU A 390 -11.05 0.16 -38.99
C GLU A 390 -10.31 -1.10 -38.52
N ALA A 391 -9.61 -1.80 -39.43
CA ALA A 391 -8.87 -3.00 -39.08
C ALA A 391 -7.82 -2.72 -37.99
N ARG A 392 -7.86 -3.49 -36.89
CA ARG A 392 -6.92 -3.39 -35.78
C ARG A 392 -6.78 -4.70 -35.02
N LYS A 393 -5.91 -4.69 -33.99
CA LYS A 393 -5.72 -5.82 -33.07
C LYS A 393 -6.35 -5.56 -31.72
N CYS A 394 -6.76 -6.65 -31.07
CA CYS A 394 -7.09 -6.71 -29.66
C CYS A 394 -6.48 -7.99 -29.07
N ILE A 395 -6.07 -7.96 -27.82
CA ILE A 395 -5.62 -9.15 -27.09
C ILE A 395 -6.68 -9.51 -26.06
N VAL A 396 -7.04 -10.78 -26.00
CA VAL A 396 -7.99 -11.33 -25.04
C VAL A 396 -7.29 -12.34 -24.16
N CYS A 397 -7.49 -12.28 -22.85
CA CYS A 397 -6.96 -13.26 -21.91
C CYS A 397 -7.86 -13.39 -20.67
N VAL A 398 -7.60 -14.41 -19.84
CA VAL A 398 -8.11 -14.50 -18.48
C VAL A 398 -6.93 -14.53 -17.54
N SER A 399 -6.85 -13.58 -16.64
CA SER A 399 -5.74 -13.38 -15.71
C SER A 399 -6.13 -13.62 -14.26
N ALA A 400 -5.12 -13.74 -13.39
CA ALA A 400 -5.23 -13.89 -11.95
C ALA A 400 -4.62 -12.67 -11.24
N PRO A 401 -5.35 -11.58 -10.99
CA PRO A 401 -4.79 -10.37 -10.36
C PRO A 401 -4.12 -10.63 -9.01
N ASN A 402 -4.70 -11.51 -8.20
CA ASN A 402 -4.20 -11.84 -6.85
C ASN A 402 -3.23 -13.03 -6.82
N ALA A 403 -2.78 -13.52 -7.99
CA ALA A 403 -1.85 -14.64 -8.10
C ALA A 403 -0.73 -14.33 -9.12
N GLY A 404 -0.09 -13.16 -8.97
CA GLY A 404 1.05 -12.76 -9.79
C GLY A 404 0.76 -12.62 -11.28
N TRP A 405 -0.48 -12.29 -11.64
CA TRP A 405 -0.90 -12.06 -13.02
C TRP A 405 -0.70 -13.26 -13.96
N ILE A 406 -0.70 -14.47 -13.44
CA ILE A 406 -0.67 -15.67 -14.28
C ILE A 406 -1.88 -15.67 -15.23
N ARG A 407 -1.73 -16.38 -16.36
CA ARG A 407 -2.77 -16.45 -17.38
C ARG A 407 -3.46 -17.82 -17.33
N TYR A 408 -4.75 -17.82 -16.95
CA TYR A 408 -5.61 -19.01 -17.06
C TYR A 408 -5.94 -19.30 -18.52
N PHE A 409 -6.30 -18.25 -19.27
CA PHE A 409 -6.32 -18.26 -20.73
C PHE A 409 -5.24 -17.30 -21.23
N PRO A 410 -4.31 -17.76 -22.10
CA PRO A 410 -3.13 -16.98 -22.51
C PRO A 410 -3.51 -15.76 -23.33
N ASP A 411 -2.62 -14.75 -23.33
CA ASP A 411 -2.74 -13.57 -24.18
C ASP A 411 -2.91 -13.97 -25.65
N THR A 412 -4.12 -13.80 -26.17
CA THR A 412 -4.51 -14.24 -27.51
C THR A 412 -4.84 -13.05 -28.38
N SER A 413 -4.00 -12.78 -29.38
CA SER A 413 -4.19 -11.68 -30.32
C SER A 413 -5.24 -12.07 -31.38
N ILE A 414 -6.24 -11.19 -31.56
CA ILE A 414 -7.27 -11.29 -32.58
C ILE A 414 -7.20 -10.09 -33.54
N ASP A 415 -7.46 -10.35 -34.83
CA ASP A 415 -7.55 -9.31 -35.85
C ASP A 415 -9.02 -8.89 -36.03
N LEU A 416 -9.30 -7.62 -35.82
CA LEU A 416 -10.64 -7.04 -35.94
C LEU A 416 -10.84 -6.41 -37.31
N THR A 417 -12.08 -6.47 -37.79
CA THR A 417 -12.52 -5.84 -39.04
C THR A 417 -13.73 -4.93 -38.79
N GLU A 418 -14.18 -4.21 -39.79
CA GLU A 418 -15.41 -3.39 -39.75
C GLU A 418 -16.69 -4.22 -39.56
N GLU A 419 -16.65 -5.50 -39.92
CA GLU A 419 -17.78 -6.41 -39.79
C GLU A 419 -17.76 -7.11 -38.42
N TRP A 420 -18.92 -7.39 -37.86
CA TRP A 420 -19.04 -8.16 -36.62
C TRP A 420 -18.45 -9.56 -36.80
N GLN A 421 -17.60 -9.94 -35.87
CA GLN A 421 -16.95 -11.23 -35.77
C GLN A 421 -17.27 -11.90 -34.44
N THR A 422 -17.67 -13.16 -34.46
CA THR A 422 -17.83 -13.96 -33.23
C THR A 422 -16.54 -14.76 -33.00
N PHE A 423 -15.98 -14.62 -31.79
CA PHE A 423 -14.86 -15.43 -31.35
C PHE A 423 -15.32 -16.41 -30.28
N GLU A 424 -14.74 -17.60 -30.32
CA GLU A 424 -14.94 -18.66 -29.33
C GLU A 424 -13.58 -19.26 -28.96
N PHE A 425 -13.30 -19.33 -27.65
CA PHE A 425 -12.10 -19.97 -27.12
C PHE A 425 -12.49 -20.92 -25.99
N THR A 426 -11.71 -22.00 -25.83
CA THR A 426 -11.89 -22.97 -24.75
C THR A 426 -10.54 -23.19 -24.07
N PHE A 427 -10.52 -23.26 -22.73
CA PHE A 427 -9.32 -23.56 -21.97
C PHE A 427 -9.64 -24.41 -20.74
N ASP A 428 -8.67 -25.20 -20.31
CA ASP A 428 -8.73 -25.98 -19.08
C ASP A 428 -8.05 -25.21 -17.96
N MET A 429 -8.73 -25.06 -16.82
CA MET A 429 -8.17 -24.44 -15.63
C MET A 429 -7.24 -25.43 -14.91
N THR A 430 -5.94 -25.24 -15.05
CA THR A 430 -4.90 -26.10 -14.48
C THR A 430 -4.34 -25.60 -13.15
N GLU A 431 -4.49 -24.32 -12.90
CA GLU A 431 -3.98 -23.63 -11.73
C GLU A 431 -4.86 -23.87 -10.49
N LYS A 432 -4.48 -23.30 -9.34
CA LYS A 432 -5.27 -23.38 -8.11
C LYS A 432 -6.62 -22.66 -8.30
N ASP A 433 -7.60 -23.13 -7.52
CA ASP A 433 -8.91 -22.48 -7.43
C ASP A 433 -8.78 -20.98 -7.15
N ASP A 434 -9.45 -20.16 -7.96
CA ASP A 434 -9.48 -18.72 -7.83
C ASP A 434 -10.91 -18.19 -8.02
N ASN A 435 -11.38 -17.35 -7.09
CA ASN A 435 -12.68 -16.68 -7.19
C ASN A 435 -12.57 -15.25 -7.71
N ASN A 436 -11.38 -14.83 -8.12
CA ASN A 436 -11.06 -13.50 -8.63
C ASN A 436 -10.38 -13.54 -10.01
N GLY A 437 -10.72 -14.52 -10.84
CA GLY A 437 -10.28 -14.51 -12.24
C GLY A 437 -10.82 -13.27 -12.96
N ARG A 438 -10.09 -12.76 -13.96
CA ARG A 438 -10.44 -11.55 -14.68
C ARG A 438 -10.36 -11.72 -16.19
N LEU A 439 -11.48 -11.54 -16.89
CA LEU A 439 -11.48 -11.43 -18.35
C LEU A 439 -10.96 -10.06 -18.75
N GLU A 440 -10.04 -10.01 -19.71
CA GLU A 440 -9.40 -8.79 -20.20
C GLU A 440 -9.49 -8.66 -21.72
N PHE A 441 -9.80 -7.45 -22.17
CA PHE A 441 -9.62 -6.99 -23.56
C PHE A 441 -8.55 -5.90 -23.53
N ASN A 442 -7.38 -6.19 -24.10
CA ASN A 442 -6.21 -5.32 -24.09
C ASN A 442 -6.03 -4.70 -25.49
N MET A 443 -6.04 -3.36 -25.58
CA MET A 443 -6.16 -2.60 -26.82
C MET A 443 -5.00 -1.61 -27.02
N GLY A 444 -3.99 -1.65 -26.15
CA GLY A 444 -2.83 -0.75 -26.17
C GLY A 444 -1.73 -1.17 -27.14
N LYS A 445 -0.66 -0.37 -27.22
CA LYS A 445 0.65 -0.61 -27.88
C LYS A 445 0.67 -0.73 -29.41
N HIS A 446 -0.38 -1.19 -30.06
CA HIS A 446 -0.34 -1.54 -31.48
C HIS A 446 -0.41 -0.35 -32.45
N GLY A 447 -0.44 0.88 -31.93
CA GLY A 447 -0.35 2.12 -32.73
C GLY A 447 -1.64 2.49 -33.45
N ASP A 448 -2.73 1.78 -33.21
CA ASP A 448 -4.04 2.08 -33.80
C ASP A 448 -5.06 2.45 -32.72
N THR A 449 -5.93 3.40 -33.03
CA THR A 449 -6.92 3.99 -32.11
C THR A 449 -8.34 3.85 -32.62
N ALA A 450 -8.60 3.02 -33.66
CA ALA A 450 -9.95 2.79 -34.18
C ALA A 450 -10.89 2.34 -33.08
N THR A 451 -12.11 2.84 -33.08
CA THR A 451 -13.15 2.51 -32.10
C THR A 451 -13.46 1.02 -32.14
N ILE A 452 -13.56 0.40 -30.96
CA ILE A 452 -13.95 -1.01 -30.80
C ILE A 452 -15.36 -1.08 -30.25
N HIS A 453 -16.11 -2.04 -30.75
CA HIS A 453 -17.46 -2.39 -30.33
C HIS A 453 -17.51 -3.83 -29.88
N ILE A 454 -18.02 -4.10 -28.67
CA ILE A 454 -18.11 -5.43 -28.08
C ILE A 454 -19.54 -5.68 -27.63
N THR A 455 -20.05 -6.89 -27.80
CA THR A 455 -21.34 -7.34 -27.28
C THR A 455 -21.36 -8.86 -27.07
N ASN A 456 -22.42 -9.39 -26.46
CA ASN A 456 -22.67 -10.81 -26.24
C ASN A 456 -21.51 -11.57 -25.59
N VAL A 457 -20.87 -10.94 -24.58
CA VAL A 457 -19.74 -11.56 -23.88
C VAL A 457 -20.23 -12.63 -22.92
N ARG A 458 -19.65 -13.81 -23.00
CA ARG A 458 -19.95 -14.94 -22.14
C ARG A 458 -18.66 -15.65 -21.70
N VAL A 459 -18.68 -16.11 -20.46
CA VAL A 459 -17.75 -17.13 -19.95
C VAL A 459 -18.59 -18.20 -19.29
N GLU A 460 -18.47 -19.42 -19.73
CA GLU A 460 -19.28 -20.57 -19.29
C GLU A 460 -18.38 -21.73 -18.92
N GLU A 461 -18.77 -22.50 -17.93
CA GLU A 461 -18.18 -23.81 -17.64
C GLU A 461 -18.82 -24.86 -18.59
N VAL A 462 -18.00 -25.72 -19.24
CA VAL A 462 -18.43 -26.65 -20.29
C VAL A 462 -17.96 -28.07 -20.07
#